data_fc101cf5dc21d364b9829e14ef99ed38
#
_entry.id   fc101cf5dc21d364b9829e14ef99ed38
#
_cell.length_a   1.000
_cell.length_b   1.000
_cell.length_c   1.000
_cell.angle_alpha   90.00
_cell.angle_beta   90.00
_cell.angle_gamma   90.00
#
_symmetry.space_group_name_H-M   'P 1'
#
loop_
_entity.id
_entity.type
_entity.pdbx_description
1 polymer ?
#
loop_
_entity_poly.entity_id
_entity_poly.type
_entity_poly.pdbx_seq_one_letter_code
_entity_poly.pdbx_strand_id
1 'polypeptide(L)'
;MASKRCTLLLFAVCVFILTAAPVLAQTRPIQLALVAPIQIFPEKYSITGIRLNLLYGSNVSVTGLDVGLVNHTTTGKFKGLQYGLVGLSDSDFAGWQDCAVNVTSKKFEGFQLGWVNYADYMSGFQLGFVNYAKSAKGLQIGLVNIIRQGGQFPVFPIVNWSF
;
A
#
# COMPACT_ATOMS: atom_id res chain seq x y z
N MET A 1 18.62 53.65 0.85
CA MET A 1 18.61 52.51 -0.09
C MET A 1 18.47 51.12 0.62
N ALA A 2 18.98 50.92 1.82
CA ALA A 2 18.87 49.69 2.59
C ALA A 2 17.44 49.30 3.02
N SER A 3 16.63 50.30 3.41
CA SER A 3 15.25 50.09 3.88
C SER A 3 14.33 49.44 2.81
N LYS A 4 14.40 49.88 1.55
CA LYS A 4 13.56 49.34 0.46
C LYS A 4 13.92 47.88 0.08
N ARG A 5 15.21 47.49 0.23
CA ARG A 5 15.66 46.13 -0.03
C ARG A 5 15.18 45.15 1.05
N CYS A 6 15.17 45.62 2.31
CA CYS A 6 14.67 44.81 3.43
C CYS A 6 13.15 44.55 3.33
N THR A 7 12.37 45.57 2.92
CA THR A 7 10.92 45.43 2.71
C THR A 7 10.59 44.49 1.54
N LEU A 8 11.38 44.51 0.45
CA LEU A 8 11.19 43.65 -0.69
C LEU A 8 11.52 42.17 -0.34
N LEU A 9 12.57 41.94 0.45
CA LEU A 9 12.94 40.62 0.93
C LEU A 9 11.88 40.03 1.87
N LEU A 10 11.34 40.83 2.79
CA LEU A 10 10.25 40.44 3.68
C LEU A 10 8.98 40.10 2.88
N PHE A 11 8.64 40.88 1.86
CA PHE A 11 7.48 40.61 1.01
C PHE A 11 7.66 39.34 0.18
N ALA A 12 8.87 39.09 -0.37
CA ALA A 12 9.19 37.88 -1.10
C ALA A 12 9.14 36.61 -0.20
N VAL A 13 9.61 36.72 1.04
CA VAL A 13 9.54 35.59 2.02
C VAL A 13 8.08 35.36 2.45
N CYS A 14 7.28 36.37 2.67
CA CYS A 14 5.85 36.23 2.98
C CYS A 14 5.07 35.65 1.81
N VAL A 15 5.35 36.00 0.56
CA VAL A 15 4.71 35.39 -0.62
C VAL A 15 5.11 33.93 -0.79
N PHE A 16 6.36 33.58 -0.47
CA PHE A 16 6.81 32.20 -0.54
C PHE A 16 6.19 31.31 0.55
N ILE A 17 5.93 31.87 1.74
CA ILE A 17 5.24 31.15 2.85
C ILE A 17 3.75 30.97 2.55
N LEU A 18 3.11 31.92 1.83
CA LEU A 18 1.70 31.80 1.48
C LEU A 18 1.41 30.77 0.36
N THR A 19 2.42 30.36 -0.41
CA THR A 19 2.26 29.36 -1.48
C THR A 19 2.46 27.92 -1.01
N ALA A 20 2.97 27.70 0.19
CA ALA A 20 3.01 26.39 0.83
C ALA A 20 1.67 26.08 1.52
N ALA A 21 0.57 26.12 0.77
CA ALA A 21 -0.67 25.51 1.27
C ALA A 21 -0.36 24.04 1.54
N PRO A 22 -0.61 23.50 2.75
CA PRO A 22 -0.47 22.08 2.98
C PRO A 22 -1.39 21.39 1.98
N VAL A 23 -0.84 20.52 1.14
CA VAL A 23 -1.63 19.59 0.35
C VAL A 23 -2.28 18.65 1.38
N LEU A 24 -3.40 19.09 1.93
CA LEU A 24 -4.24 18.23 2.75
C LEU A 24 -4.62 17.08 1.86
N ALA A 25 -4.15 15.88 2.21
CA ALA A 25 -4.51 14.67 1.52
C ALA A 25 -6.04 14.58 1.50
N GLN A 26 -6.64 14.87 0.33
CA GLN A 26 -8.09 14.91 0.22
C GLN A 26 -8.61 13.49 0.38
N THR A 27 -9.29 13.24 1.48
CA THR A 27 -9.84 11.93 1.83
C THR A 27 -11.29 11.85 1.38
N ARG A 28 -11.69 10.70 0.82
CA ARG A 28 -13.04 10.42 0.36
C ARG A 28 -13.55 9.11 0.97
N PRO A 29 -14.85 9.03 1.33
CA PRO A 29 -15.38 7.83 2.00
C PRO A 29 -15.63 6.67 1.04
N ILE A 30 -15.92 6.94 -0.23
CA ILE A 30 -16.27 5.93 -1.21
C ILE A 30 -15.55 6.22 -2.52
N GLN A 31 -15.05 5.18 -3.17
CA GLN A 31 -14.50 5.22 -4.52
C GLN A 31 -15.12 4.14 -5.37
N LEU A 32 -15.52 4.49 -6.59
CA LEU A 32 -15.89 3.53 -7.63
C LEU A 32 -14.98 3.77 -8.84
N ALA A 33 -14.35 2.71 -9.33
CA ALA A 33 -13.49 2.75 -10.49
C ALA A 33 -13.89 1.67 -11.50
N LEU A 34 -13.97 2.03 -12.76
CA LEU A 34 -14.04 1.06 -13.85
C LEU A 34 -12.64 0.57 -14.19
N VAL A 35 -11.80 1.50 -14.59
CA VAL A 35 -10.36 1.34 -14.85
C VAL A 35 -9.73 2.71 -14.67
N ALA A 36 -8.71 2.85 -13.79
CA ALA A 36 -8.06 4.14 -13.61
C ALA A 36 -7.44 4.63 -14.95
N PRO A 37 -7.63 5.92 -15.34
CA PRO A 37 -8.13 7.00 -14.51
C PRO A 37 -9.67 7.19 -14.51
N ILE A 38 -10.47 6.31 -15.13
CA ILE A 38 -11.95 6.38 -15.17
C ILE A 38 -12.48 5.91 -13.81
N GLN A 39 -12.52 6.83 -12.88
CA GLN A 39 -12.97 6.63 -11.50
C GLN A 39 -13.59 7.93 -10.94
N ILE A 40 -14.43 7.82 -9.88
CA ILE A 40 -15.14 8.99 -9.34
C ILE A 40 -14.16 10.05 -8.83
N PHE A 41 -13.14 9.64 -8.09
CA PHE A 41 -12.11 10.56 -7.58
C PHE A 41 -10.75 10.22 -8.18
N PRO A 42 -9.97 11.22 -8.64
CA PRO A 42 -8.62 11.02 -9.15
C PRO A 42 -7.71 10.21 -8.21
N GLU A 43 -6.70 9.55 -8.77
CA GLU A 43 -5.77 8.66 -8.05
C GLU A 43 -5.06 9.31 -6.86
N LYS A 44 -4.85 10.63 -6.91
CA LYS A 44 -4.21 11.42 -5.85
C LYS A 44 -5.01 11.50 -4.54
N TYR A 45 -6.25 11.03 -4.52
CA TYR A 45 -7.09 11.03 -3.33
C TYR A 45 -6.83 9.79 -2.48
N SER A 46 -6.94 9.98 -1.16
CA SER A 46 -7.00 8.91 -0.19
C SER A 46 -8.44 8.46 0.02
N ILE A 47 -8.66 7.18 0.18
CA ILE A 47 -9.98 6.61 0.43
C ILE A 47 -10.04 6.11 1.87
N THR A 48 -11.07 6.54 2.61
CA THR A 48 -11.32 6.03 3.96
C THR A 48 -12.77 5.54 4.01
N GLY A 49 -12.95 4.24 3.85
CA GLY A 49 -14.24 3.57 3.78
C GLY A 49 -14.24 2.45 2.76
N ILE A 50 -14.93 2.62 1.62
CA ILE A 50 -15.11 1.55 0.63
C ILE A 50 -14.55 1.99 -0.72
N ARG A 51 -13.70 1.13 -1.30
CA ARG A 51 -13.24 1.24 -2.69
C ARG A 51 -13.72 0.01 -3.48
N LEU A 52 -14.45 0.24 -4.55
CA LEU A 52 -14.91 -0.79 -5.48
C LEU A 52 -14.30 -0.54 -6.85
N ASN A 53 -13.53 -1.48 -7.35
CA ASN A 53 -12.84 -1.41 -8.63
C ASN A 53 -13.32 -2.54 -9.55
N LEU A 54 -13.90 -2.21 -10.70
CA LEU A 54 -14.33 -3.27 -11.60
C LEU A 54 -13.14 -3.98 -12.25
N LEU A 55 -12.24 -3.23 -12.89
CA LEU A 55 -11.05 -3.77 -13.54
C LEU A 55 -9.77 -3.37 -12.81
N TYR A 56 -9.50 -2.07 -12.69
CA TYR A 56 -8.30 -1.54 -12.05
C TYR A 56 -8.61 -0.24 -11.31
N GLY A 57 -8.31 -0.20 -10.03
CA GLY A 57 -8.41 1.00 -9.20
C GLY A 57 -7.08 1.38 -8.60
N SER A 58 -6.73 2.66 -8.67
CA SER A 58 -5.50 3.21 -8.13
C SER A 58 -5.78 4.44 -7.28
N ASN A 59 -5.24 4.46 -6.06
CA ASN A 59 -5.30 5.61 -5.16
C ASN A 59 -4.04 5.70 -4.31
N VAL A 60 -3.79 6.91 -3.77
CA VAL A 60 -2.62 7.14 -2.90
C VAL A 60 -2.65 6.26 -1.67
N SER A 61 -3.73 6.25 -0.91
CA SER A 61 -3.92 5.38 0.25
C SER A 61 -5.35 4.91 0.36
N VAL A 62 -5.55 3.76 0.99
CA VAL A 62 -6.87 3.21 1.26
C VAL A 62 -6.94 2.73 2.70
N THR A 63 -8.00 3.13 3.40
CA THR A 63 -8.31 2.64 4.75
C THR A 63 -9.75 2.13 4.75
N GLY A 64 -9.93 0.84 4.99
CA GLY A 64 -11.22 0.18 5.02
C GLY A 64 -11.32 -1.02 4.09
N LEU A 65 -12.40 -1.11 3.33
CA LEU A 65 -12.67 -2.23 2.41
C LEU A 65 -12.29 -1.85 0.97
N ASP A 66 -11.56 -2.73 0.32
CA ASP A 66 -11.09 -2.57 -1.06
C ASP A 66 -11.40 -3.84 -1.86
N VAL A 67 -12.28 -3.74 -2.83
CA VAL A 67 -12.75 -4.88 -3.63
C VAL A 67 -12.62 -4.56 -5.11
N GLY A 68 -12.01 -5.47 -5.87
CA GLY A 68 -11.89 -5.32 -7.32
C GLY A 68 -11.00 -6.37 -7.97
N LEU A 69 -10.96 -6.40 -9.31
CA LEU A 69 -10.05 -7.32 -9.98
C LEU A 69 -8.59 -6.96 -9.71
N VAL A 70 -8.20 -5.71 -9.94
CA VAL A 70 -6.86 -5.22 -9.65
C VAL A 70 -6.96 -4.02 -8.74
N ASN A 71 -6.43 -4.14 -7.54
CA ASN A 71 -6.43 -3.13 -6.50
C ASN A 71 -5.01 -2.61 -6.31
N HIS A 72 -4.79 -1.32 -6.55
CA HIS A 72 -3.46 -0.70 -6.41
C HIS A 72 -3.48 0.45 -5.40
N THR A 73 -2.59 0.39 -4.43
CA THR A 73 -2.31 1.47 -3.49
C THR A 73 -0.87 1.93 -3.71
N THR A 74 -0.70 3.21 -4.04
CA THR A 74 0.59 3.73 -4.50
C THR A 74 1.49 4.18 -3.33
N THR A 75 1.54 5.47 -3.03
CA THR A 75 2.55 6.06 -2.14
C THR A 75 2.17 6.08 -0.66
N GLY A 76 0.87 6.05 -0.37
CA GLY A 76 0.34 6.02 1.01
C GLY A 76 0.09 4.59 1.49
N LYS A 77 -0.27 4.46 2.77
CA LYS A 77 -0.49 3.14 3.38
C LYS A 77 -1.84 2.57 3.02
N PHE A 78 -1.89 1.23 2.90
CA PHE A 78 -3.14 0.49 2.96
C PHE A 78 -3.43 0.05 4.41
N LYS A 79 -4.71 0.14 4.81
CA LYS A 79 -5.15 -0.35 6.11
C LYS A 79 -6.57 -0.91 6.05
N GLY A 80 -6.72 -2.20 6.28
CA GLY A 80 -8.04 -2.85 6.25
C GLY A 80 -8.07 -4.19 5.53
N LEU A 81 -9.13 -4.43 4.75
CA LEU A 81 -9.34 -5.65 3.98
C LEU A 81 -9.28 -5.35 2.49
N GLN A 82 -8.44 -6.08 1.77
CA GLN A 82 -8.36 -6.04 0.30
C GLN A 82 -8.72 -7.41 -0.26
N TYR A 83 -9.65 -7.42 -1.22
CA TYR A 83 -10.12 -8.63 -1.88
C TYR A 83 -10.11 -8.48 -3.41
N GLY A 84 -9.60 -9.49 -4.12
CA GLY A 84 -9.57 -9.43 -5.57
C GLY A 84 -8.76 -10.50 -6.28
N LEU A 85 -8.41 -10.23 -7.52
CA LEU A 85 -7.50 -11.09 -8.29
C LEU A 85 -6.04 -10.68 -8.05
N VAL A 86 -5.75 -9.39 -8.12
CA VAL A 86 -4.41 -8.85 -7.90
C VAL A 86 -4.47 -7.69 -6.91
N GLY A 87 -3.72 -7.79 -5.83
CA GLY A 87 -3.54 -6.75 -4.82
C GLY A 87 -2.11 -6.21 -4.84
N LEU A 88 -1.96 -4.93 -5.18
CA LEU A 88 -0.67 -4.26 -5.27
C LEU A 88 -0.58 -3.13 -4.23
N SER A 89 0.49 -3.10 -3.47
CA SER A 89 0.83 -1.99 -2.59
C SER A 89 2.29 -1.62 -2.75
N ASP A 90 2.56 -0.43 -3.26
CA ASP A 90 3.92 0.12 -3.40
C ASP A 90 4.44 0.68 -2.07
N SER A 91 3.63 0.60 -1.02
CA SER A 91 3.93 1.10 0.31
C SER A 91 3.56 0.07 1.39
N ASP A 92 3.45 0.51 2.64
CA ASP A 92 3.08 -0.36 3.74
C ASP A 92 1.61 -0.83 3.62
N PHE A 93 1.39 -2.08 3.99
CA PHE A 93 0.08 -2.70 4.08
C PHE A 93 -0.16 -3.20 5.51
N ALA A 94 -1.32 -2.90 6.07
CA ALA A 94 -1.73 -3.42 7.38
C ALA A 94 -3.16 -3.97 7.33
N GLY A 95 -3.32 -5.25 7.57
CA GLY A 95 -4.63 -5.91 7.61
C GLY A 95 -4.68 -7.24 6.88
N TRP A 96 -5.78 -7.49 6.18
CA TRP A 96 -6.01 -8.75 5.45
C TRP A 96 -6.00 -8.48 3.94
N GLN A 97 -5.09 -9.14 3.25
CA GLN A 97 -4.96 -9.10 1.79
C GLN A 97 -5.31 -10.49 1.23
N ASP A 98 -6.44 -10.59 0.53
CA ASP A 98 -6.98 -11.82 -0.02
C ASP A 98 -7.15 -11.66 -1.54
N CYS A 99 -6.08 -11.89 -2.26
CA CYS A 99 -6.07 -11.86 -3.72
C CYS A 99 -5.30 -13.07 -4.25
N ALA A 100 -5.59 -13.50 -5.48
CA ALA A 100 -4.82 -14.59 -6.07
C ALA A 100 -3.32 -14.25 -6.13
N VAL A 101 -2.98 -12.98 -6.41
CA VAL A 101 -1.61 -12.47 -6.35
C VAL A 101 -1.58 -11.25 -5.42
N ASN A 102 -0.80 -11.34 -4.36
CA ASN A 102 -0.59 -10.29 -3.39
C ASN A 102 0.86 -9.78 -3.44
N VAL A 103 1.03 -8.48 -3.64
CA VAL A 103 2.35 -7.84 -3.69
C VAL A 103 2.37 -6.62 -2.78
N THR A 104 3.27 -6.62 -1.81
CA THR A 104 3.54 -5.48 -0.94
C THR A 104 5.03 -5.13 -1.03
N SER A 105 5.34 -4.01 -1.68
CA SER A 105 6.72 -3.58 -1.96
C SER A 105 7.44 -2.96 -0.76
N LYS A 106 6.81 -2.96 0.42
CA LYS A 106 7.41 -2.51 1.68
C LYS A 106 7.00 -3.44 2.83
N LYS A 107 6.55 -2.85 3.95
CA LYS A 107 6.13 -3.61 5.11
C LYS A 107 4.70 -4.11 4.94
N PHE A 108 4.54 -5.42 4.98
CA PHE A 108 3.26 -6.08 5.17
C PHE A 108 3.07 -6.43 6.65
N GLU A 109 1.89 -6.16 7.20
CA GLU A 109 1.53 -6.50 8.57
C GLU A 109 0.12 -7.08 8.62
N GLY A 110 -0.01 -8.36 8.99
CA GLY A 110 -1.29 -9.03 9.08
C GLY A 110 -1.35 -10.39 8.39
N PHE A 111 -2.36 -10.62 7.54
CA PHE A 111 -2.64 -11.87 6.88
C PHE A 111 -2.71 -11.73 5.36
N GLN A 112 -1.85 -12.44 4.61
CA GLN A 112 -1.91 -12.58 3.15
C GLN A 112 -2.39 -13.98 2.79
N LEU A 113 -3.47 -14.04 2.01
CA LEU A 113 -4.02 -15.26 1.44
C LEU A 113 -4.03 -15.15 -0.08
N GLY A 114 -3.43 -16.12 -0.78
CA GLY A 114 -3.41 -16.11 -2.24
C GLY A 114 -2.59 -17.24 -2.84
N TRP A 115 -2.55 -17.33 -4.15
CA TRP A 115 -1.65 -18.29 -4.81
C TRP A 115 -0.19 -17.85 -4.68
N VAL A 116 0.05 -16.55 -4.87
CA VAL A 116 1.38 -15.95 -4.72
C VAL A 116 1.30 -14.78 -3.75
N ASN A 117 2.11 -14.83 -2.71
CA ASN A 117 2.25 -13.78 -1.72
C ASN A 117 3.69 -13.25 -1.73
N TYR A 118 3.83 -11.94 -1.91
CA TYR A 118 5.11 -11.24 -1.87
C TYR A 118 5.09 -10.08 -0.89
N ALA A 119 6.12 -9.98 -0.07
CA ALA A 119 6.39 -8.81 0.77
C ALA A 119 7.90 -8.54 0.86
N ASP A 120 8.30 -7.27 0.93
CA ASP A 120 9.69 -6.95 1.26
C ASP A 120 9.97 -7.29 2.72
N TYR A 121 9.14 -6.81 3.63
CA TYR A 121 9.14 -7.22 5.03
C TYR A 121 7.77 -7.73 5.44
N MET A 122 7.69 -8.99 5.84
CA MET A 122 6.45 -9.61 6.31
C MET A 122 6.42 -9.65 7.84
N SER A 123 5.32 -9.16 8.42
CA SER A 123 5.02 -9.30 9.85
C SER A 123 3.64 -9.91 10.00
N GLY A 124 3.58 -11.20 10.34
CA GLY A 124 2.32 -11.93 10.47
C GLY A 124 2.31 -13.24 9.71
N PHE A 125 1.37 -13.41 8.79
CA PHE A 125 1.07 -14.71 8.20
C PHE A 125 0.89 -14.64 6.67
N GLN A 126 1.51 -15.58 5.95
CA GLN A 126 1.29 -15.80 4.51
C GLN A 126 0.81 -17.23 4.28
N LEU A 127 -0.32 -17.39 3.61
CA LEU A 127 -0.89 -18.68 3.20
C LEU A 127 -1.08 -18.68 1.68
N GLY A 128 -0.39 -19.58 0.99
CA GLY A 128 -0.49 -19.65 -0.47
C GLY A 128 0.33 -20.78 -1.08
N PHE A 129 0.33 -20.89 -2.41
CA PHE A 129 1.21 -21.86 -3.05
C PHE A 129 2.66 -21.39 -2.99
N VAL A 130 2.92 -20.13 -3.28
CA VAL A 130 4.24 -19.52 -3.19
C VAL A 130 4.20 -18.32 -2.25
N ASN A 131 4.99 -18.37 -1.21
CA ASN A 131 5.16 -17.27 -0.26
C ASN A 131 6.60 -16.77 -0.32
N TYR A 132 6.76 -15.46 -0.50
CA TYR A 132 8.06 -14.81 -0.56
C TYR A 132 8.13 -13.61 0.37
N ALA A 133 9.19 -13.55 1.17
CA ALA A 133 9.56 -12.37 1.94
C ALA A 133 11.07 -12.13 1.83
N LYS A 134 11.50 -10.87 1.67
CA LYS A 134 12.93 -10.55 1.79
C LYS A 134 13.39 -10.77 3.23
N SER A 135 12.58 -10.32 4.20
CA SER A 135 12.73 -10.63 5.62
C SER A 135 11.35 -10.82 6.24
N ALA A 136 11.27 -11.58 7.32
CA ALA A 136 10.00 -11.91 7.94
C ALA A 136 10.08 -11.90 9.47
N LYS A 137 8.91 -11.63 10.09
CA LYS A 137 8.62 -11.95 11.48
C LYS A 137 7.24 -12.59 11.51
N GLY A 138 7.18 -13.92 11.56
CA GLY A 138 5.93 -14.68 11.52
C GLY A 138 6.04 -15.99 10.74
N LEU A 139 4.94 -16.41 10.12
CA LEU A 139 4.77 -17.74 9.56
C LEU A 139 4.36 -17.70 8.08
N GLN A 140 4.96 -18.57 7.28
CA GLN A 140 4.56 -18.87 5.91
C GLN A 140 4.10 -20.33 5.82
N ILE A 141 2.94 -20.59 5.21
CA ILE A 141 2.43 -21.94 4.89
C ILE A 141 2.11 -22.00 3.40
N GLY A 142 2.73 -22.96 2.70
CA GLY A 142 2.54 -23.12 1.26
C GLY A 142 3.45 -24.17 0.65
N LEU A 143 3.29 -24.43 -0.64
CA LEU A 143 4.14 -25.40 -1.33
C LEU A 143 5.61 -24.96 -1.35
N VAL A 144 5.83 -23.64 -1.54
CA VAL A 144 7.15 -23.03 -1.53
C VAL A 144 7.12 -21.79 -0.64
N ASN A 145 7.96 -21.79 0.40
CA ASN A 145 8.07 -20.67 1.33
C ASN A 145 9.52 -20.16 1.33
N ILE A 146 9.69 -18.88 1.03
CA ILE A 146 11.00 -18.23 0.85
C ILE A 146 11.11 -17.06 1.82
N ILE A 147 12.09 -17.12 2.72
CA ILE A 147 12.51 -16.01 3.59
C ILE A 147 13.99 -15.79 3.34
N ARG A 148 14.32 -14.71 2.63
CA ARG A 148 15.71 -14.47 2.18
C ARG A 148 16.66 -14.15 3.33
N GLN A 149 16.15 -13.48 4.37
CA GLN A 149 16.96 -13.02 5.51
C GLN A 149 16.21 -13.27 6.82
N GLY A 150 16.89 -13.87 7.79
CA GLY A 150 16.36 -14.08 9.15
C GLY A 150 15.32 -15.18 9.28
N GLY A 151 15.02 -15.94 8.23
CA GLY A 151 14.16 -17.12 8.32
C GLY A 151 14.86 -18.33 8.89
N GLN A 152 14.10 -19.29 9.40
CA GLN A 152 14.66 -20.59 9.82
C GLN A 152 15.38 -21.28 8.67
N PHE A 153 14.78 -21.21 7.46
CA PHE A 153 15.37 -21.70 6.21
C PHE A 153 15.24 -20.64 5.10
N PRO A 154 16.23 -20.49 4.21
CA PRO A 154 16.09 -19.60 3.04
C PRO A 154 14.93 -19.99 2.12
N VAL A 155 14.70 -21.29 1.95
CA VAL A 155 13.58 -21.88 1.20
C VAL A 155 13.17 -23.17 1.89
N PHE A 156 11.88 -23.34 2.15
CA PHE A 156 11.37 -24.57 2.76
C PHE A 156 9.95 -24.88 2.29
N PRO A 157 9.62 -26.15 1.97
CA PRO A 157 8.27 -26.54 1.61
C PRO A 157 7.38 -26.64 2.85
N ILE A 158 6.06 -26.53 2.64
CA ILE A 158 4.97 -26.67 3.60
C ILE A 158 4.94 -25.52 4.62
N VAL A 159 5.99 -25.29 5.42
CA VAL A 159 5.99 -24.27 6.47
C VAL A 159 7.38 -23.67 6.67
N ASN A 160 7.47 -22.34 6.75
CA ASN A 160 8.69 -21.61 7.10
C ASN A 160 8.35 -20.47 8.07
N TRP A 161 9.28 -20.07 8.92
CA TRP A 161 9.04 -19.06 9.95
C TRP A 161 10.28 -18.25 10.32
N SER A 162 10.01 -17.12 10.97
CA SER A 162 11.01 -16.25 11.61
C SER A 162 10.36 -15.55 12.80
N PHE A 163 11.03 -15.52 13.96
CA PHE A 163 10.53 -14.88 15.19
C PHE A 163 11.56 -13.94 15.82
#